data_16091f80f8499f0f44584d5651438f8f
#
_entry.id   16091f80f8499f0f44584d5651438f8f
#
_cell.length_a   1.000
_cell.length_b   1.000
_cell.length_c   1.000
_cell.angle_alpha   90.00
_cell.angle_beta   90.00
_cell.angle_gamma   90.00
#
_symmetry.space_group_name_H-M   'P 1'
#
loop_
_entity.id
_entity.type
_entity.pdbx_description
1 polymer ?
#
loop_
_entity_poly.entity_id
_entity_poly.type
_entity_poly.pdbx_seq_one_letter_code
_entity_poly.pdbx_strand_id
1 'polypeptide(L)'
;MTTAQPETLVTQDMIDAQGVWGSERTSYPVGESDIRKWAIAVYWPDTPPQIHWDADYATGTRWGGIIAPRDFNPFTWPVERPTRGSAGPVPGQTPKKGENILNGGQADTFFAPIRPGDVVTSRSRLSHWEEREGRHGLTIYA
;
A
#
# COMPACT_ATOMS: atom_id res chain seq x y z
N MET A 1 6.56 23.91 -40.57
CA MET A 1 5.49 23.06 -39.96
C MET A 1 6.08 22.42 -38.73
N THR A 2 5.82 22.95 -37.55
CA THR A 2 6.26 22.35 -36.30
C THR A 2 5.30 21.18 -36.00
N THR A 3 5.81 19.99 -36.17
CA THR A 3 5.06 18.78 -35.79
C THR A 3 4.98 18.83 -34.25
N ALA A 4 3.80 19.14 -33.73
CA ALA A 4 3.56 19.00 -32.31
C ALA A 4 3.82 17.52 -31.94
N GLN A 5 4.78 17.27 -31.05
CA GLN A 5 4.94 15.98 -30.48
C GLN A 5 3.63 15.63 -29.73
N PRO A 6 3.15 14.39 -29.82
CA PRO A 6 1.97 14.01 -29.06
C PRO A 6 2.21 14.31 -27.59
N GLU A 7 1.28 15.00 -26.97
CA GLU A 7 1.32 15.30 -25.54
C GLU A 7 1.31 13.96 -24.79
N THR A 8 2.31 13.71 -23.98
CA THR A 8 2.40 12.50 -23.14
C THR A 8 2.51 12.91 -21.68
N LEU A 9 1.85 12.17 -20.81
CA LEU A 9 1.97 12.32 -19.36
C LEU A 9 3.13 11.51 -18.79
N VAL A 10 3.72 10.62 -19.61
CA VAL A 10 4.86 9.79 -19.20
C VAL A 10 6.10 10.66 -19.09
N THR A 11 6.70 10.67 -17.92
CA THR A 11 7.92 11.43 -17.64
C THR A 11 9.16 10.54 -17.77
N GLN A 12 10.32 11.15 -17.97
CA GLN A 12 11.58 10.42 -17.97
C GLN A 12 11.81 9.71 -16.63
N ASP A 13 11.45 10.34 -15.51
CA ASP A 13 11.56 9.75 -14.17
C ASP A 13 10.73 8.47 -14.04
N MET A 14 9.56 8.38 -14.69
CA MET A 14 8.75 7.16 -14.72
C MET A 14 9.45 6.04 -15.50
N ILE A 15 10.05 6.40 -16.65
CA ILE A 15 10.79 5.44 -17.49
C ILE A 15 11.98 4.89 -16.69
N ASP A 16 12.74 5.78 -16.05
CA ASP A 16 13.93 5.42 -15.28
C ASP A 16 13.59 4.60 -14.01
N ALA A 17 12.41 4.85 -13.40
CA ALA A 17 11.94 4.15 -12.21
C ALA A 17 11.31 2.78 -12.50
N GLN A 18 10.97 2.48 -13.76
CA GLN A 18 10.29 1.23 -14.10
C GLN A 18 11.16 0.01 -13.75
N GLY A 19 10.59 -0.89 -12.96
CA GLY A 19 11.26 -2.11 -12.52
C GLY A 19 12.31 -1.91 -11.41
N VAL A 20 12.62 -0.66 -11.05
CA VAL A 20 13.58 -0.35 -9.99
C VAL A 20 12.90 -0.39 -8.63
N TRP A 21 13.44 -1.18 -7.70
CA TRP A 21 12.95 -1.24 -6.34
C TRP A 21 13.29 0.04 -5.57
N GLY A 22 12.28 0.61 -4.93
CA GLY A 22 12.46 1.72 -3.98
C GLY A 22 13.12 1.27 -2.68
N SER A 23 13.35 2.25 -1.80
CA SER A 23 13.94 2.00 -0.48
C SER A 23 13.08 1.06 0.35
N GLU A 24 13.74 0.20 1.10
CA GLU A 24 13.07 -0.66 2.06
C GLU A 24 12.60 0.13 3.29
N ARG A 25 11.43 -0.22 3.78
CA ARG A 25 10.88 0.24 5.06
C ARG A 25 10.71 -0.97 5.96
N THR A 26 11.15 -0.84 7.19
CA THR A 26 11.01 -1.89 8.20
C THR A 26 10.07 -1.40 9.29
N SER A 27 9.09 -2.21 9.66
CA SER A 27 8.16 -1.88 10.75
C SER A 27 8.82 -2.08 12.11
N TYR A 28 8.22 -1.50 13.14
CA TYR A 28 8.43 -1.97 14.51
C TYR A 28 7.83 -3.38 14.65
N PRO A 29 8.23 -4.14 15.69
CA PRO A 29 7.58 -5.40 16.00
C PRO A 29 6.07 -5.20 16.16
N VAL A 30 5.29 -6.04 15.50
CA VAL A 30 3.84 -5.95 15.54
C VAL A 30 3.33 -6.24 16.94
N GLY A 31 2.56 -5.33 17.51
CA GLY A 31 1.93 -5.50 18.81
C GLY A 31 0.60 -6.25 18.70
N GLU A 32 0.32 -7.14 19.65
CA GLU A 32 -0.98 -7.81 19.74
C GLU A 32 -2.13 -6.79 19.91
N SER A 33 -1.91 -5.73 20.67
CA SER A 33 -2.86 -4.63 20.83
C SER A 33 -3.14 -3.90 19.52
N ASP A 34 -2.17 -3.82 18.62
CA ASP A 34 -2.34 -3.16 17.32
C ASP A 34 -3.19 -4.01 16.39
N ILE A 35 -2.96 -5.33 16.39
CA ILE A 35 -3.82 -6.29 15.67
C ILE A 35 -5.26 -6.18 16.16
N ARG A 36 -5.48 -6.20 17.47
CA ARG A 36 -6.81 -6.09 18.06
C ARG A 36 -7.51 -4.78 17.70
N LYS A 37 -6.82 -3.64 17.80
CA LYS A 37 -7.38 -2.32 17.43
C LYS A 37 -7.72 -2.25 15.96
N TRP A 38 -6.86 -2.79 15.11
CA TRP A 38 -7.11 -2.86 13.68
C TRP A 38 -8.35 -3.70 13.37
N ALA A 39 -8.45 -4.89 13.97
CA ALA A 39 -9.59 -5.75 13.81
C ALA A 39 -10.90 -5.06 14.24
N ILE A 40 -10.92 -4.36 15.38
CA ILE A 40 -12.08 -3.58 15.83
C ILE A 40 -12.47 -2.53 14.78
N ALA A 41 -11.51 -1.85 14.18
CA ALA A 41 -11.79 -0.80 13.21
C ALA A 41 -12.35 -1.34 11.89
N VAL A 42 -11.78 -2.42 11.34
CA VAL A 42 -12.16 -2.93 10.01
C VAL A 42 -13.43 -3.78 10.02
N TYR A 43 -13.77 -4.39 11.17
CA TYR A 43 -15.00 -5.18 11.32
C TYR A 43 -16.18 -4.37 11.86
N TRP A 44 -15.97 -3.09 12.21
CA TRP A 44 -17.05 -2.24 12.70
C TRP A 44 -18.27 -2.23 11.74
N PRO A 45 -19.54 -2.36 12.24
CA PRO A 45 -19.96 -2.38 13.66
C PRO A 45 -19.98 -3.80 14.28
N ASP A 46 -19.55 -4.82 13.58
CA ASP A 46 -19.60 -6.20 14.04
C ASP A 46 -18.43 -6.50 15.00
N THR A 47 -18.61 -7.55 15.79
CA THR A 47 -17.51 -8.08 16.62
C THR A 47 -16.45 -8.75 15.73
N PRO A 48 -15.17 -8.40 15.87
CA PRO A 48 -14.11 -9.04 15.10
C PRO A 48 -14.04 -10.56 15.36
N PRO A 49 -13.60 -11.34 14.35
CA PRO A 49 -13.32 -12.76 14.56
C PRO A 49 -12.33 -12.98 15.73
N GLN A 50 -12.64 -13.97 16.59
CA GLN A 50 -11.86 -14.26 17.81
C GLN A 50 -10.37 -14.50 17.53
N ILE A 51 -10.03 -15.02 16.35
CA ILE A 51 -8.64 -15.28 15.94
C ILE A 51 -7.72 -14.05 16.02
N HIS A 52 -8.27 -12.83 16.02
CA HIS A 52 -7.51 -11.59 16.05
C HIS A 52 -7.34 -10.96 17.44
N TRP A 53 -7.99 -11.53 18.48
CA TRP A 53 -7.96 -10.89 19.80
C TRP A 53 -8.07 -11.84 20.99
N ASP A 54 -8.52 -13.08 20.79
CA ASP A 54 -8.67 -14.09 21.83
C ASP A 54 -7.53 -15.11 21.71
N ALA A 55 -6.55 -15.00 22.60
CA ALA A 55 -5.35 -15.83 22.56
C ALA A 55 -5.64 -17.31 22.82
N ASP A 56 -6.58 -17.62 23.72
CA ASP A 56 -6.95 -19.00 24.06
C ASP A 56 -7.64 -19.66 22.86
N TYR A 57 -8.60 -18.97 22.26
CA TYR A 57 -9.24 -19.40 21.02
C TYR A 57 -8.22 -19.60 19.89
N ALA A 58 -7.36 -18.59 19.67
CA ALA A 58 -6.39 -18.58 18.57
C ALA A 58 -5.38 -19.73 18.68
N THR A 59 -4.96 -20.08 19.89
CA THR A 59 -4.06 -21.20 20.15
C THR A 59 -4.65 -22.53 19.73
N GLY A 60 -5.98 -22.72 19.88
CA GLY A 60 -6.70 -23.91 19.43
C GLY A 60 -6.92 -24.02 17.92
N THR A 61 -6.57 -23.00 17.14
CA THR A 61 -6.75 -23.01 15.68
C THR A 61 -5.52 -23.58 14.96
N ARG A 62 -5.67 -23.84 13.66
CA ARG A 62 -4.53 -24.24 12.79
C ARG A 62 -3.36 -23.25 12.82
N TRP A 63 -3.60 -22.03 13.25
CA TRP A 63 -2.58 -20.99 13.29
C TRP A 63 -1.77 -21.00 14.58
N GLY A 64 -2.26 -21.64 15.66
CA GLY A 64 -1.57 -21.80 16.93
C GLY A 64 -1.31 -20.49 17.68
N GLY A 65 -2.09 -19.44 17.40
CA GLY A 65 -1.97 -18.13 18.04
C GLY A 65 -2.64 -17.04 17.24
N ILE A 66 -2.63 -15.82 17.80
CA ILE A 66 -3.23 -14.62 17.17
C ILE A 66 -2.56 -14.34 15.83
N ILE A 67 -3.38 -13.99 14.85
CA ILE A 67 -2.96 -13.49 13.54
C ILE A 67 -3.64 -12.15 13.24
N ALA A 68 -2.99 -11.31 12.47
CA ALA A 68 -3.60 -10.05 12.00
C ALA A 68 -4.65 -10.29 10.91
N PRO A 69 -5.66 -9.40 10.77
CA PRO A 69 -6.47 -9.33 9.57
C PRO A 69 -5.61 -9.17 8.30
N ARG A 70 -6.11 -9.62 7.16
CA ARG A 70 -5.33 -9.62 5.90
C ARG A 70 -4.87 -8.25 5.46
N ASP A 71 -5.68 -7.25 5.71
CA ASP A 71 -5.43 -5.84 5.37
C ASP A 71 -4.64 -5.08 6.45
N PHE A 72 -4.16 -5.77 7.48
CA PHE A 72 -3.38 -5.15 8.55
C PHE A 72 -2.11 -4.49 7.99
N ASN A 73 -1.95 -3.21 8.31
CA ASN A 73 -0.81 -2.42 7.86
C ASN A 73 0.07 -2.00 9.05
N PRO A 74 1.23 -2.63 9.26
CA PRO A 74 2.12 -2.32 10.37
C PRO A 74 2.79 -0.94 10.26
N PHE A 75 2.63 -0.24 9.14
CA PHE A 75 3.18 1.10 8.90
C PHE A 75 2.19 2.23 9.14
N THR A 76 1.01 1.95 9.65
CA THR A 76 -0.07 2.94 9.81
C THR A 76 0.26 4.07 10.78
N TRP A 77 1.09 3.79 11.80
CA TRP A 77 1.49 4.79 12.80
C TRP A 77 3.00 5.07 12.76
N PRO A 78 3.49 5.79 11.75
CA PRO A 78 4.90 6.14 11.69
C PRO A 78 5.25 7.13 12.80
N VAL A 79 6.40 6.93 13.45
CA VAL A 79 6.96 7.89 14.42
C VAL A 79 7.39 9.14 13.69
N GLU A 80 8.09 8.97 12.58
CA GLU A 80 8.47 10.08 11.70
C GLU A 80 7.36 10.34 10.69
N ARG A 81 6.90 11.57 10.64
CA ARG A 81 5.88 11.96 9.68
C ARG A 81 6.54 12.23 8.33
N PRO A 82 6.00 11.68 7.23
CA PRO A 82 6.51 12.00 5.89
C PRO A 82 6.38 13.50 5.64
N THR A 83 7.39 14.06 5.02
CA THR A 83 7.35 15.46 4.58
C THR A 83 6.21 15.65 3.59
N ARG A 84 5.44 16.74 3.75
CA ARG A 84 4.31 17.05 2.86
C ARG A 84 4.80 17.11 1.42
N GLY A 85 4.25 16.28 0.55
CA GLY A 85 4.61 16.19 -0.88
C GLY A 85 5.66 15.11 -1.21
N SER A 86 6.14 14.32 -0.24
CA SER A 86 7.14 13.28 -0.49
C SER A 86 6.61 11.96 -1.05
N ALA A 87 5.31 11.79 -1.14
CA ALA A 87 4.69 10.58 -1.67
C ALA A 87 3.83 10.92 -2.89
N GLY A 88 4.44 10.92 -4.07
CA GLY A 88 3.68 10.75 -5.30
C GLY A 88 3.20 9.29 -5.42
N PRO A 89 2.10 9.02 -6.11
CA PRO A 89 1.60 7.67 -6.33
C PRO A 89 2.50 6.84 -7.22
N VAL A 90 3.33 7.48 -8.00
CA VAL A 90 4.32 6.87 -8.86
C VAL A 90 5.69 7.37 -8.42
N PRO A 91 6.69 6.48 -8.20
CA PRO A 91 8.04 6.90 -7.89
C PRO A 91 8.55 7.95 -8.89
N GLY A 92 9.08 9.06 -8.39
CA GLY A 92 9.57 10.16 -9.21
C GLY A 92 8.51 11.14 -9.73
N GLN A 93 7.23 10.91 -9.52
CA GLN A 93 6.17 11.79 -9.97
C GLN A 93 5.54 12.58 -8.82
N THR A 94 5.65 13.91 -8.91
CA THR A 94 4.86 14.82 -8.08
C THR A 94 3.67 15.32 -8.89
N PRO A 95 2.42 15.13 -8.44
CA PRO A 95 1.26 15.63 -9.16
C PRO A 95 1.36 17.14 -9.37
N LYS A 96 1.13 17.59 -10.59
CA LYS A 96 1.04 19.00 -10.91
C LYS A 96 -0.32 19.56 -10.49
N LYS A 97 -0.40 20.87 -10.34
CA LYS A 97 -1.67 21.55 -10.04
C LYS A 97 -2.70 21.24 -11.15
N GLY A 98 -3.84 20.65 -10.75
CA GLY A 98 -4.90 20.25 -11.68
C GLY A 98 -4.88 18.76 -12.07
N GLU A 99 -3.86 18.01 -11.70
CA GLU A 99 -3.84 16.57 -11.86
C GLU A 99 -4.54 15.90 -10.65
N ASN A 100 -5.40 14.94 -10.94
CA ASN A 100 -6.07 14.14 -9.94
C ASN A 100 -5.53 12.72 -9.97
N ILE A 101 -5.28 12.19 -8.79
CA ILE A 101 -4.87 10.81 -8.61
C ILE A 101 -6.06 10.02 -8.13
N LEU A 102 -6.36 8.95 -8.83
CA LEU A 102 -7.44 8.03 -8.48
C LEU A 102 -6.85 6.64 -8.23
N ASN A 103 -7.35 5.98 -7.20
CA ASN A 103 -7.04 4.57 -6.99
C ASN A 103 -7.85 3.76 -8.02
N GLY A 104 -7.17 3.14 -8.96
CA GLY A 104 -7.77 2.32 -10.03
C GLY A 104 -8.10 0.90 -9.59
N GLY A 105 -7.61 0.47 -8.42
CA GLY A 105 -7.82 -0.87 -7.89
C GLY A 105 -6.57 -1.45 -7.27
N GLN A 106 -6.73 -2.66 -6.71
CA GLN A 106 -5.67 -3.38 -6.03
C GLN A 106 -5.87 -4.89 -6.23
N ALA A 107 -4.78 -5.62 -6.36
CA ALA A 107 -4.79 -7.07 -6.33
C ALA A 107 -3.72 -7.56 -5.34
N ASP A 108 -4.14 -8.38 -4.38
CA ASP A 108 -3.27 -8.84 -3.30
C ASP A 108 -3.13 -10.35 -3.32
N THR A 109 -1.92 -10.82 -3.04
CA THR A 109 -1.64 -12.24 -2.80
C THR A 109 -1.06 -12.42 -1.41
N PHE A 110 -1.70 -13.25 -0.60
CA PHE A 110 -1.31 -13.51 0.78
C PHE A 110 -0.67 -14.87 0.90
N PHE A 111 0.56 -14.93 1.41
CA PHE A 111 1.32 -16.18 1.59
C PHE A 111 1.32 -16.65 3.03
N ALA A 112 1.47 -15.75 3.99
CA ALA A 112 1.48 -16.04 5.41
C ALA A 112 0.78 -14.92 6.21
N PRO A 113 0.15 -15.25 7.34
CA PRO A 113 -0.42 -14.22 8.21
C PRO A 113 0.68 -13.49 8.98
N ILE A 114 0.46 -12.21 9.26
CA ILE A 114 1.27 -11.42 10.19
C ILE A 114 0.87 -11.79 11.61
N ARG A 115 1.85 -11.93 12.49
CA ARG A 115 1.69 -12.34 13.89
C ARG A 115 2.24 -11.30 14.85
N PRO A 116 1.83 -11.32 16.14
CA PRO A 116 2.52 -10.55 17.18
C PRO A 116 4.02 -10.87 17.21
N GLY A 117 4.83 -9.83 17.29
CA GLY A 117 6.29 -9.92 17.27
C GLY A 117 6.95 -9.90 15.90
N ASP A 118 6.20 -10.08 14.82
CA ASP A 118 6.75 -10.01 13.47
C ASP A 118 7.27 -8.61 13.16
N VAL A 119 8.38 -8.58 12.41
CA VAL A 119 8.95 -7.37 11.82
C VAL A 119 8.78 -7.47 10.31
N VAL A 120 8.01 -6.54 9.75
CA VAL A 120 7.67 -6.54 8.34
C VAL A 120 8.56 -5.58 7.56
N THR A 121 9.18 -6.05 6.50
CA THR A 121 9.90 -5.21 5.54
C THR A 121 9.04 -5.00 4.30
N SER A 122 8.91 -3.76 3.88
CA SER A 122 8.13 -3.35 2.71
C SER A 122 8.98 -2.58 1.73
N ARG A 123 8.79 -2.86 0.46
CA ARG A 123 9.34 -2.06 -0.65
C ARG A 123 8.35 -2.04 -1.79
N SER A 124 8.45 -1.03 -2.63
CA SER A 124 7.60 -0.87 -3.80
C SER A 124 8.42 -0.58 -5.05
N ARG A 125 7.87 -0.86 -6.19
CA ARG A 125 8.43 -0.46 -7.49
C ARG A 125 7.30 -0.13 -8.44
N LEU A 126 7.57 0.73 -9.41
CA LEU A 126 6.74 0.89 -10.58
C LEU A 126 6.99 -0.30 -11.51
N SER A 127 6.04 -1.22 -11.61
CA SER A 127 6.23 -2.42 -12.43
C SER A 127 5.85 -2.19 -13.88
N HIS A 128 4.75 -1.47 -14.09
CA HIS A 128 4.16 -1.21 -15.40
C HIS A 128 3.35 0.07 -15.35
N TRP A 129 3.24 0.72 -16.49
CA TRP A 129 2.32 1.83 -16.71
C TRP A 129 1.74 1.74 -18.12
N GLU A 130 0.56 2.28 -18.28
CA GLU A 130 -0.14 2.38 -19.57
C GLU A 130 -0.76 3.76 -19.69
N GLU A 131 -0.54 4.42 -20.82
CA GLU A 131 -1.18 5.68 -21.14
C GLU A 131 -2.39 5.42 -22.04
N ARG A 132 -3.52 5.98 -21.69
CA ARG A 132 -4.75 5.88 -22.46
C ARG A 132 -5.36 7.25 -22.68
N GLU A 133 -5.83 7.50 -23.89
CA GLU A 133 -6.64 8.66 -24.17
C GLU A 133 -8.11 8.32 -23.90
N GLY A 134 -8.74 9.11 -23.05
CA GLY A 134 -10.12 8.97 -22.65
C GLY A 134 -10.93 10.22 -23.00
N ARG A 135 -12.22 10.20 -22.60
CA ARG A 135 -13.16 11.32 -22.81
C ARG A 135 -12.65 12.66 -22.25
N HIS A 136 -11.84 12.63 -21.21
CA HIS A 136 -11.36 13.81 -20.48
C HIS A 136 -9.85 14.08 -20.68
N GLY A 137 -9.25 13.47 -21.69
CA GLY A 137 -7.83 13.60 -22.02
C GLY A 137 -7.02 12.35 -21.69
N LEU A 138 -5.69 12.53 -21.59
CA LEU A 138 -4.76 11.46 -21.27
C LEU A 138 -4.84 11.04 -19.79
N THR A 139 -4.75 9.76 -19.56
CA THR A 139 -4.71 9.15 -18.23
C THR A 139 -3.61 8.10 -18.19
N ILE A 140 -2.84 8.07 -17.08
CA ILE A 140 -1.86 7.01 -16.83
C ILE A 140 -2.43 6.05 -15.79
N TYR A 141 -2.30 4.76 -16.07
CA TYR A 141 -2.54 3.65 -15.14
C TYR A 141 -1.17 3.08 -14.76
N ALA A 142 -0.85 3.08 -13.46
CA ALA A 142 0.42 2.60 -12.93
C ALA A 142 0.23 1.64 -11.76
#